data_39ab8c141513469fdd2d35d38f940a41
#
_entry.id   39ab8c141513469fdd2d35d38f940a41
#
_cell.length_a   1.000
_cell.length_b   1.000
_cell.length_c   1.000
_cell.angle_alpha   90.00
_cell.angle_beta   90.00
_cell.angle_gamma   90.00
#
_symmetry.space_group_name_H-M   'P 1'
#
loop_
_entity.id
_entity.type
_entity.pdbx_description
1 polymer ?
#
loop_
_entity_poly.entity_id
_entity_poly.type
_entity_poly.pdbx_seq_one_letter_code
_entity_poly.pdbx_strand_id
1 'polypeptide(L)'
;MSLTNIRRKDRAITDHAWIADFVQRAPVIVVGFAEGDQPFVKPTLFVYDPDRHAVYFHATMFGRTADVLKRQPKATFTAFEMGRLLPAARAMDFSLEYESVVAFGEIAIIDDEDEAIYGLQLLLNKYFPHLKPGADYAPIQPVELKVTAVFRFDIQEWAGKRKRVDEDFSGAFFYSAQSAT
;
A
#
# COMPACT_ATOMS: atom_id res chain seq x y z
N MET A 1 7.89 -11.91 -18.93
CA MET A 1 6.54 -12.38 -18.50
C MET A 1 6.03 -11.29 -17.55
N SER A 2 4.83 -10.72 -17.81
CA SER A 2 4.29 -9.67 -16.92
C SER A 2 4.04 -10.24 -15.53
N LEU A 3 4.47 -9.52 -14.50
CA LEU A 3 4.27 -9.89 -13.08
C LEU A 3 2.81 -9.73 -12.65
N THR A 4 2.01 -8.99 -13.46
CA THR A 4 0.62 -8.65 -13.16
C THR A 4 -0.41 -9.50 -13.89
N ASN A 5 -0.01 -10.66 -14.45
CA ASN A 5 -0.94 -11.54 -15.17
C ASN A 5 -1.93 -12.22 -14.21
N ILE A 6 -3.13 -11.65 -14.07
CA ILE A 6 -4.21 -12.17 -13.21
C ILE A 6 -4.92 -13.32 -13.92
N ARG A 7 -4.94 -14.52 -13.32
CA ARG A 7 -5.63 -15.70 -13.83
C ARG A 7 -7.16 -15.52 -13.90
N ARG A 8 -7.78 -14.97 -12.87
CA ARG A 8 -9.21 -14.69 -12.78
C ARG A 8 -9.53 -13.38 -13.50
N LYS A 9 -9.77 -13.49 -14.82
CA LYS A 9 -10.05 -12.32 -15.66
C LYS A 9 -11.34 -11.60 -15.28
N ASP A 10 -12.32 -12.34 -14.77
CA ASP A 10 -13.59 -11.83 -14.25
C ASP A 10 -13.46 -10.93 -13.02
N ARG A 11 -12.27 -10.91 -12.38
CA ARG A 11 -11.97 -10.09 -11.20
C ARG A 11 -10.83 -9.10 -11.43
N ALA A 12 -10.22 -9.17 -12.61
CA ALA A 12 -9.08 -8.32 -12.93
C ALA A 12 -9.53 -6.89 -13.20
N ILE A 13 -8.85 -5.94 -12.58
CA ILE A 13 -8.96 -4.51 -12.85
C ILE A 13 -7.68 -4.07 -13.52
N THR A 14 -7.81 -3.55 -14.74
CA THR A 14 -6.72 -2.97 -15.54
C THR A 14 -6.87 -1.46 -15.72
N ASP A 15 -7.95 -0.89 -15.21
CA ASP A 15 -8.18 0.54 -15.20
C ASP A 15 -7.20 1.21 -14.22
N HIS A 16 -6.25 1.95 -14.77
CA HIS A 16 -5.23 2.65 -14.00
C HIS A 16 -5.81 3.73 -13.08
N ALA A 17 -6.89 4.39 -13.49
CA ALA A 17 -7.53 5.40 -12.67
C ALA A 17 -8.16 4.78 -11.40
N TRP A 18 -8.83 3.64 -11.57
CA TRP A 18 -9.39 2.88 -10.43
C TRP A 18 -8.28 2.39 -9.49
N ILE A 19 -7.16 1.87 -10.04
CA ILE A 19 -6.04 1.37 -9.23
C ILE A 19 -5.42 2.51 -8.44
N ALA A 20 -5.19 3.67 -9.07
CA ALA A 20 -4.62 4.86 -8.43
C ALA A 20 -5.52 5.36 -7.29
N ASP A 21 -6.84 5.46 -7.53
CA ASP A 21 -7.82 5.85 -6.50
C ASP A 21 -7.80 4.88 -5.32
N PHE A 22 -7.80 3.57 -5.59
CA PHE A 22 -7.73 2.56 -4.54
C PHE A 22 -6.46 2.70 -3.69
N VAL A 23 -5.30 2.85 -4.31
CA VAL A 23 -4.02 3.04 -3.61
C VAL A 23 -4.03 4.35 -2.81
N GLN A 24 -4.56 5.44 -3.38
CA GLN A 24 -4.59 6.74 -2.71
C GLN A 24 -5.42 6.72 -1.42
N ARG A 25 -6.58 6.05 -1.42
CA ARG A 25 -7.46 5.96 -0.25
C ARG A 25 -7.10 4.86 0.75
N ALA A 26 -6.30 3.88 0.34
CA ALA A 26 -5.88 2.81 1.25
C ALA A 26 -5.09 3.38 2.45
N PRO A 27 -5.44 2.96 3.69
CA PRO A 27 -4.79 3.51 4.89
C PRO A 27 -3.40 2.94 5.15
N VAL A 28 -3.13 1.72 4.67
CA VAL A 28 -1.88 0.97 4.92
C VAL A 28 -1.56 0.14 3.69
N ILE A 29 -0.28 0.01 3.39
CA ILE A 29 0.21 -1.03 2.48
C ILE A 29 1.07 -2.04 3.24
N VAL A 30 1.18 -3.23 2.68
CA VAL A 30 2.17 -4.23 3.09
C VAL A 30 3.23 -4.31 2.01
N VAL A 31 4.45 -3.91 2.34
CA VAL A 31 5.60 -3.97 1.43
C VAL A 31 6.31 -5.29 1.62
N GLY A 32 6.55 -6.00 0.53
CA GLY A 32 7.30 -7.26 0.48
C GLY A 32 8.70 -7.05 -0.08
N PHE A 33 9.67 -7.63 0.60
CA PHE A 33 11.09 -7.57 0.28
C PHE A 33 11.67 -8.97 0.13
N ALA A 34 12.83 -9.09 -0.51
CA ALA A 34 13.62 -10.31 -0.55
C ALA A 34 15.01 -10.06 0.05
N GLU A 35 15.37 -10.82 1.07
CA GLU A 35 16.71 -10.84 1.65
C GLU A 35 17.38 -12.18 1.33
N GLY A 36 18.11 -12.21 0.21
CA GLY A 36 18.55 -13.48 -0.36
C GLY A 36 17.33 -14.30 -0.81
N ASP A 37 17.20 -15.50 -0.26
CA ASP A 37 16.07 -16.41 -0.48
C ASP A 37 14.95 -16.27 0.57
N GLN A 38 15.15 -15.44 1.61
CA GLN A 38 14.16 -15.21 2.65
C GLN A 38 13.29 -14.00 2.34
N PRO A 39 12.00 -14.17 1.95
CA PRO A 39 11.08 -13.04 1.85
C PRO A 39 10.68 -12.55 3.24
N PHE A 40 10.45 -11.22 3.36
CA PHE A 40 9.80 -10.65 4.52
C PHE A 40 8.85 -9.52 4.11
N VAL A 41 7.92 -9.19 4.98
CA VAL A 41 6.91 -8.17 4.73
C VAL A 41 6.89 -7.14 5.86
N LYS A 42 6.49 -5.91 5.51
CA LYS A 42 6.35 -4.80 6.45
C LYS A 42 5.06 -4.03 6.15
N PRO A 43 4.08 -4.02 7.07
CA PRO A 43 3.00 -3.04 7.03
C PRO A 43 3.55 -1.64 7.29
N THR A 44 3.10 -0.65 6.54
CA THR A 44 3.55 0.73 6.71
C THR A 44 2.49 1.74 6.29
N LEU A 45 2.49 2.91 6.92
CA LEU A 45 1.82 4.09 6.41
C LEU A 45 2.55 4.56 5.15
N PHE A 46 1.81 5.11 4.21
CA PHE A 46 2.35 5.51 2.91
C PHE A 46 1.51 6.61 2.27
N VAL A 47 2.06 7.23 1.26
CA VAL A 47 1.32 8.11 0.36
C VAL A 47 1.67 7.79 -1.09
N TYR A 48 0.66 7.77 -1.95
CA TYR A 48 0.84 7.69 -3.40
C TYR A 48 0.95 9.10 -3.98
N ASP A 49 1.99 9.30 -4.78
CA ASP A 49 2.23 10.52 -5.55
C ASP A 49 1.89 10.22 -7.02
N PRO A 50 0.77 10.72 -7.56
CA PRO A 50 0.37 10.47 -8.93
C PRO A 50 1.29 11.13 -9.96
N ASP A 51 1.90 12.26 -9.63
CA ASP A 51 2.76 13.01 -10.56
C ASP A 51 4.08 12.27 -10.84
N ARG A 52 4.56 11.52 -9.85
CA ARG A 52 5.77 10.69 -9.96
C ARG A 52 5.48 9.20 -10.19
N HIS A 53 4.23 8.81 -10.14
CA HIS A 53 3.79 7.41 -10.17
C HIS A 53 4.53 6.55 -9.14
N ALA A 54 4.64 7.05 -7.94
CA ALA A 54 5.45 6.48 -6.87
C ALA A 54 4.74 6.49 -5.52
N VAL A 55 5.24 5.69 -4.61
CA VAL A 55 4.76 5.62 -3.22
C VAL A 55 5.89 6.04 -2.29
N TYR A 56 5.60 6.97 -1.36
CA TYR A 56 6.52 7.35 -0.29
C TYR A 56 6.10 6.71 1.03
N PHE A 57 7.09 6.25 1.77
CA PHE A 57 6.97 5.83 3.16
C PHE A 57 8.26 6.11 3.92
N HIS A 58 8.24 6.02 5.24
CA HIS A 58 9.44 6.26 6.03
C HIS A 58 9.68 5.15 7.05
N ALA A 59 10.92 5.07 7.50
CA ALA A 59 11.33 4.23 8.62
C ALA A 59 12.55 4.84 9.32
N THR A 60 13.08 4.15 10.33
CA THR A 60 14.38 4.54 10.90
C THR A 60 15.49 4.38 9.85
N MET A 61 16.48 5.28 9.91
CA MET A 61 17.67 5.26 9.04
C MET A 61 18.46 3.95 9.19
N PHE A 62 18.37 3.30 10.36
CA PHE A 62 19.07 2.06 10.68
C PHE A 62 18.07 0.92 10.85
N GLY A 63 18.37 -0.26 10.30
CA GLY A 63 17.57 -1.45 10.46
C GLY A 63 17.38 -2.25 9.19
N ARG A 64 16.78 -3.43 9.34
CA ARG A 64 16.65 -4.46 8.30
C ARG A 64 16.15 -3.92 6.95
N THR A 65 15.15 -3.05 6.94
CA THR A 65 14.58 -2.50 5.70
C THR A 65 15.63 -1.74 4.89
N ALA A 66 16.34 -0.79 5.53
CA ALA A 66 17.38 -0.02 4.86
C ALA A 66 18.54 -0.91 4.39
N ASP A 67 18.96 -1.87 5.23
CA ASP A 67 20.07 -2.76 4.91
C ASP A 67 19.76 -3.71 3.75
N VAL A 68 18.52 -4.19 3.65
CA VAL A 68 18.08 -5.03 2.53
C VAL A 68 18.00 -4.23 1.25
N LEU A 69 17.42 -3.04 1.28
CA LEU A 69 17.22 -2.20 0.09
C LEU A 69 18.53 -1.72 -0.54
N LYS A 70 19.58 -1.52 0.25
CA LYS A 70 20.93 -1.22 -0.29
C LYS A 70 21.48 -2.33 -1.19
N ARG A 71 21.03 -3.59 -1.00
CA ARG A 71 21.50 -4.76 -1.74
C ARG A 71 20.50 -5.22 -2.80
N GLN A 72 19.21 -5.09 -2.51
CA GLN A 72 18.12 -5.57 -3.34
C GLN A 72 16.97 -4.55 -3.36
N PRO A 73 16.93 -3.66 -4.36
CA PRO A 73 15.90 -2.61 -4.44
C PRO A 73 14.54 -3.14 -4.88
N LYS A 74 14.47 -4.31 -5.54
CA LYS A 74 13.22 -4.86 -6.04
C LYS A 74 12.29 -5.25 -4.92
N ALA A 75 11.07 -4.78 -5.00
CA ALA A 75 10.06 -4.99 -3.99
C ALA A 75 8.65 -5.09 -4.61
N THR A 76 7.70 -5.46 -3.80
CA THR A 76 6.29 -5.44 -4.12
C THR A 76 5.53 -4.76 -2.99
N PHE A 77 4.38 -4.16 -3.28
CA PHE A 77 3.44 -3.86 -2.21
C PHE A 77 2.04 -4.36 -2.55
N THR A 78 1.25 -4.53 -1.52
CA THR A 78 -0.19 -4.79 -1.64
C THR A 78 -0.97 -3.91 -0.70
N ALA A 79 -2.14 -3.47 -1.17
CA ALA A 79 -3.23 -2.96 -0.36
C ALA A 79 -4.46 -3.85 -0.54
N PHE A 80 -5.24 -4.03 0.51
CA PHE A 80 -6.39 -4.93 0.51
C PHE A 80 -7.50 -4.34 1.38
N GLU A 81 -8.73 -4.47 0.87
CA GLU A 81 -9.96 -4.13 1.59
C GLU A 81 -10.93 -5.31 1.51
N MET A 82 -11.39 -5.74 2.66
CA MET A 82 -12.40 -6.80 2.78
C MET A 82 -13.80 -6.17 2.83
N GLY A 83 -14.70 -6.67 1.97
CA GLY A 83 -16.12 -6.35 2.02
C GLY A 83 -16.93 -7.41 2.77
N ARG A 84 -18.16 -7.66 2.30
CA ARG A 84 -19.08 -8.62 2.92
C ARG A 84 -18.59 -10.04 2.72
N LEU A 85 -18.86 -10.90 3.70
CA LEU A 85 -18.77 -12.36 3.59
C LEU A 85 -20.01 -12.87 2.87
N LEU A 86 -19.81 -13.85 2.00
CA LEU A 86 -20.83 -14.39 1.09
C LEU A 86 -21.06 -15.87 1.39
N PRO A 87 -22.08 -16.20 2.20
CA PRO A 87 -22.44 -17.58 2.48
C PRO A 87 -23.00 -18.28 1.23
N ALA A 88 -22.92 -19.60 1.22
CA ALA A 88 -23.44 -20.43 0.13
C ALA A 88 -23.98 -21.76 0.66
N ALA A 89 -24.75 -22.47 -0.17
CA ALA A 89 -25.28 -23.79 0.20
C ALA A 89 -24.20 -24.86 0.37
N ARG A 90 -23.06 -24.73 -0.37
CA ARG A 90 -21.94 -25.66 -0.28
C ARG A 90 -20.73 -24.95 0.31
N ALA A 91 -20.03 -25.58 1.22
CA ALA A 91 -18.87 -25.00 1.88
C ALA A 91 -17.80 -24.45 0.91
N MET A 92 -17.60 -25.14 -0.21
CA MET A 92 -16.61 -24.74 -1.23
C MET A 92 -16.97 -23.46 -1.99
N ASP A 93 -18.20 -23.00 -1.91
CA ASP A 93 -18.70 -21.81 -2.61
C ASP A 93 -18.74 -20.56 -1.72
N PHE A 94 -18.46 -20.71 -0.41
CA PHE A 94 -18.29 -19.56 0.48
C PHE A 94 -17.22 -18.61 -0.04
N SER A 95 -17.47 -17.32 0.06
CA SER A 95 -16.58 -16.32 -0.51
C SER A 95 -16.65 -15.01 0.25
N LEU A 96 -16.01 -13.98 -0.28
CA LEU A 96 -16.10 -12.61 0.22
C LEU A 96 -16.01 -11.60 -0.93
N GLU A 97 -16.57 -10.43 -0.70
CA GLU A 97 -16.24 -9.25 -1.48
C GLU A 97 -14.89 -8.71 -1.07
N TYR A 98 -14.15 -8.21 -2.04
CA TYR A 98 -12.86 -7.59 -1.76
C TYR A 98 -12.42 -6.66 -2.88
N GLU A 99 -11.52 -5.77 -2.54
CA GLU A 99 -10.71 -4.99 -3.46
C GLU A 99 -9.25 -5.13 -3.05
N SER A 100 -8.35 -5.21 -4.02
CA SER A 100 -6.92 -5.29 -3.75
C SER A 100 -6.10 -4.79 -4.92
N VAL A 101 -4.94 -4.24 -4.62
CA VAL A 101 -3.91 -3.87 -5.59
C VAL A 101 -2.62 -4.55 -5.19
N VAL A 102 -1.91 -5.06 -6.18
CA VAL A 102 -0.51 -5.51 -6.04
C VAL A 102 0.31 -4.71 -7.03
N ALA A 103 1.41 -4.14 -6.57
CA ALA A 103 2.37 -3.42 -7.39
C ALA A 103 3.77 -4.02 -7.26
N PHE A 104 4.53 -3.95 -8.35
CA PHE A 104 5.91 -4.36 -8.47
C PHE A 104 6.76 -3.18 -8.90
N GLY A 105 7.96 -3.07 -8.36
CA GLY A 105 8.85 -1.97 -8.67
C GLY A 105 10.15 -2.02 -7.88
N GLU A 106 10.77 -0.88 -7.75
CA GLU A 106 12.03 -0.71 -7.04
C GLU A 106 11.91 0.38 -5.98
N ILE A 107 12.59 0.19 -4.87
CA ILE A 107 12.62 1.18 -3.78
C ILE A 107 13.99 1.83 -3.74
N ALA A 108 14.00 3.16 -3.79
CA ALA A 108 15.17 3.98 -3.48
C ALA A 108 15.08 4.54 -2.06
N ILE A 109 16.22 4.59 -1.38
CA ILE A 109 16.40 5.43 -0.19
C ILE A 109 16.69 6.83 -0.71
N ILE A 110 15.94 7.82 -0.26
CA ILE A 110 16.06 9.19 -0.76
C ILE A 110 17.16 9.92 0.01
N ASP A 111 18.21 10.30 -0.70
CA ASP A 111 19.34 11.07 -0.15
C ASP A 111 19.16 12.58 -0.37
N ASP A 112 18.32 12.99 -1.33
CA ASP A 112 18.00 14.40 -1.58
C ASP A 112 17.07 14.93 -0.48
N GLU A 113 17.52 15.98 0.19
CA GLU A 113 16.86 16.58 1.35
C GLU A 113 15.49 17.14 0.98
N ASP A 114 15.40 17.86 -0.14
CA ASP A 114 14.15 18.48 -0.58
C ASP A 114 13.11 17.42 -0.96
N GLU A 115 13.51 16.34 -1.63
CA GLU A 115 12.62 15.23 -1.95
C GLU A 115 12.20 14.47 -0.69
N ALA A 116 13.11 14.27 0.27
CA ALA A 116 12.78 13.61 1.53
C ALA A 116 11.74 14.40 2.33
N ILE A 117 11.93 15.71 2.46
CA ILE A 117 10.97 16.62 3.10
C ILE A 117 9.63 16.60 2.35
N TYR A 118 9.64 16.63 1.02
CA TYR A 118 8.45 16.52 0.20
C TYR A 118 7.67 15.24 0.49
N GLY A 119 8.32 14.07 0.46
CA GLY A 119 7.68 12.79 0.75
C GLY A 119 7.07 12.70 2.15
N LEU A 120 7.78 13.21 3.16
CA LEU A 120 7.27 13.30 4.54
C LEU A 120 6.07 14.25 4.65
N GLN A 121 6.11 15.41 3.95
CA GLN A 121 4.99 16.34 3.96
C GLN A 121 3.74 15.75 3.29
N LEU A 122 3.90 14.99 2.20
CA LEU A 122 2.79 14.26 1.59
C LEU A 122 2.16 13.26 2.57
N LEU A 123 2.97 12.54 3.36
CA LEU A 123 2.47 11.64 4.41
C LEU A 123 1.65 12.39 5.47
N LEU A 124 2.14 13.52 5.94
CA LEU A 124 1.41 14.36 6.90
C LEU A 124 0.10 14.87 6.31
N ASN A 125 0.12 15.32 5.06
CA ASN A 125 -1.09 15.80 4.38
C ASN A 125 -2.15 14.69 4.21
N LYS A 126 -1.73 13.43 3.99
CA LYS A 126 -2.65 12.29 3.88
C LYS A 126 -3.30 11.93 5.21
N TYR A 127 -2.51 11.81 6.27
CA TYR A 127 -3.00 11.27 7.55
C TYR A 127 -3.48 12.35 8.52
N PHE A 128 -3.02 13.58 8.36
CA PHE A 128 -3.36 14.73 9.21
C PHE A 128 -3.79 15.94 8.37
N PRO A 129 -4.79 15.79 7.46
CA PRO A 129 -5.15 16.85 6.51
C PRO A 129 -5.69 18.13 7.16
N HIS A 130 -6.09 18.06 8.42
CA HIS A 130 -6.60 19.18 9.21
C HIS A 130 -5.50 19.98 9.92
N LEU A 131 -4.24 19.46 9.95
CA LEU A 131 -3.11 20.13 10.59
C LEU A 131 -2.21 20.82 9.55
N LYS A 132 -1.68 21.98 9.89
CA LYS A 132 -0.84 22.79 8.99
C LYS A 132 0.54 23.06 9.58
N PRO A 133 1.62 22.89 8.77
CA PRO A 133 2.96 23.25 9.22
C PRO A 133 3.06 24.74 9.53
N GLY A 134 3.78 25.07 10.59
CA GLY A 134 3.96 26.44 11.05
C GLY A 134 2.82 27.01 11.89
N ALA A 135 1.64 26.38 11.88
CA ALA A 135 0.50 26.76 12.69
C ALA A 135 0.21 25.72 13.79
N ASP A 136 0.03 24.44 13.39
CA ASP A 136 -0.36 23.38 14.32
C ASP A 136 0.83 22.51 14.74
N TYR A 137 1.89 22.48 13.92
CA TYR A 137 3.14 21.77 14.23
C TYR A 137 4.33 22.48 13.57
N ALA A 138 5.53 22.24 14.09
CA ALA A 138 6.77 22.79 13.51
C ALA A 138 7.02 22.17 12.12
N PRO A 139 7.40 22.95 11.09
CA PRO A 139 7.78 22.42 9.79
C PRO A 139 8.91 21.40 9.93
N ILE A 140 8.91 20.38 9.05
CA ILE A 140 9.96 19.36 9.01
C ILE A 140 11.32 20.04 8.86
N GLN A 141 12.28 19.65 9.70
CA GLN A 141 13.62 20.19 9.71
C GLN A 141 14.63 19.19 9.14
N PRO A 142 15.64 19.63 8.37
CA PRO A 142 16.68 18.74 7.82
C PRO A 142 17.38 17.86 8.87
N VAL A 143 17.48 18.34 10.10
CA VAL A 143 18.10 17.57 11.18
C VAL A 143 17.33 16.27 11.51
N GLU A 144 16.04 16.23 11.25
CA GLU A 144 15.18 15.06 11.50
C GLU A 144 15.49 13.92 10.53
N LEU A 145 15.99 14.24 9.33
CA LEU A 145 16.40 13.26 8.31
C LEU A 145 17.66 12.47 8.74
N LYS A 146 18.40 12.92 9.74
CA LYS A 146 19.55 12.16 10.27
C LYS A 146 19.17 10.85 10.93
N VAL A 147 17.91 10.73 11.36
CA VAL A 147 17.38 9.53 12.04
C VAL A 147 16.19 8.89 11.28
N THR A 148 15.67 9.58 10.27
CA THR A 148 14.50 9.15 9.49
C THR A 148 14.92 8.88 8.04
N ALA A 149 14.83 7.64 7.59
CA ALA A 149 14.97 7.29 6.19
C ALA A 149 13.63 7.46 5.47
N VAL A 150 13.65 8.16 4.35
CA VAL A 150 12.51 8.26 3.43
C VAL A 150 12.76 7.33 2.25
N PHE A 151 11.76 6.58 1.88
CA PHE A 151 11.81 5.60 0.81
C PHE A 151 10.81 5.99 -0.27
N ARG A 152 11.25 5.92 -1.54
CA ARG A 152 10.37 6.02 -2.70
C ARG A 152 10.31 4.67 -3.40
N PHE A 153 9.11 4.15 -3.55
CA PHE A 153 8.82 2.97 -4.36
C PHE A 153 8.36 3.44 -5.74
N ASP A 154 9.20 3.28 -6.75
CA ASP A 154 8.89 3.56 -8.15
C ASP A 154 8.08 2.40 -8.73
N ILE A 155 6.82 2.66 -9.08
CA ILE A 155 5.90 1.63 -9.57
C ILE A 155 6.23 1.31 -11.04
N GLN A 156 6.58 0.07 -11.32
CA GLN A 156 6.83 -0.43 -12.68
C GLN A 156 5.62 -1.13 -13.28
N GLU A 157 4.97 -1.99 -12.50
CA GLU A 157 3.74 -2.68 -12.88
C GLU A 157 2.79 -2.71 -11.68
N TRP A 158 1.50 -2.57 -11.93
CA TRP A 158 0.46 -2.80 -10.94
C TRP A 158 -0.77 -3.46 -11.54
N ALA A 159 -1.56 -4.11 -10.70
CA ALA A 159 -2.83 -4.71 -11.08
C ALA A 159 -3.80 -4.71 -9.91
N GLY A 160 -5.06 -4.46 -10.22
CA GLY A 160 -6.16 -4.53 -9.28
C GLY A 160 -6.95 -5.81 -9.40
N LYS A 161 -7.58 -6.22 -8.30
CA LYS A 161 -8.62 -7.24 -8.26
C LYS A 161 -9.81 -6.74 -7.47
N ARG A 162 -11.00 -7.09 -7.96
CA ARG A 162 -12.25 -6.77 -7.29
C ARG A 162 -13.23 -7.93 -7.40
N LYS A 163 -13.91 -8.22 -6.31
CA LYS A 163 -15.13 -9.01 -6.30
C LYS A 163 -16.22 -8.24 -5.57
N ARG A 164 -17.33 -8.01 -6.24
CA ARG A 164 -18.57 -7.44 -5.67
C ARG A 164 -19.74 -8.29 -6.12
N VAL A 165 -20.78 -8.33 -5.34
CA VAL A 165 -22.08 -8.90 -5.67
C VAL A 165 -23.16 -7.82 -5.48
N ASP A 166 -24.36 -8.09 -5.93
CA ASP A 166 -25.50 -7.18 -5.79
C ASP A 166 -25.77 -6.87 -4.30
N GLU A 167 -26.36 -5.72 -4.02
CA GLU A 167 -26.60 -5.27 -2.64
C GLU A 167 -27.54 -6.22 -1.89
N ASP A 168 -28.49 -6.84 -2.60
CA ASP A 168 -29.49 -7.79 -2.09
C ASP A 168 -29.00 -9.24 -2.04
N PHE A 169 -27.70 -9.51 -2.24
CA PHE A 169 -27.15 -10.86 -2.16
C PHE A 169 -27.53 -11.50 -0.82
N SER A 170 -28.27 -12.61 -0.89
CA SER A 170 -28.88 -13.27 0.26
C SER A 170 -27.84 -13.73 1.29
N GLY A 171 -28.01 -13.28 2.53
CA GLY A 171 -27.18 -13.67 3.66
C GLY A 171 -25.80 -13.02 3.70
N ALA A 172 -25.48 -12.08 2.80
CA ALA A 172 -24.21 -11.35 2.87
C ALA A 172 -24.11 -10.47 4.13
N PHE A 173 -22.97 -10.48 4.81
CA PHE A 173 -22.77 -9.71 6.04
C PHE A 173 -21.31 -9.25 6.19
N PHE A 174 -21.08 -8.16 6.93
CA PHE A 174 -19.73 -7.73 7.28
C PHE A 174 -19.19 -8.54 8.45
N TYR A 175 -17.93 -8.95 8.36
CA TYR A 175 -17.24 -9.61 9.48
C TYR A 175 -17.20 -8.69 10.71
N SER A 176 -17.59 -9.23 11.85
CA SER A 176 -17.43 -8.59 13.15
C SER A 176 -16.80 -9.58 14.12
N ALA A 177 -15.71 -9.16 14.78
CA ALA A 177 -15.03 -9.99 15.76
C ALA A 177 -15.92 -10.37 16.97
N GLN A 178 -17.03 -9.65 17.19
CA GLN A 178 -18.00 -9.93 18.27
C GLN A 178 -19.01 -11.04 17.92
N SER A 179 -19.02 -11.52 16.68
CA SER A 179 -19.94 -12.57 16.20
C SER A 179 -19.40 -14.00 16.44
N ALA A 180 -18.28 -14.16 17.11
CA ALA A 180 -17.58 -15.44 17.31
C ALA A 180 -17.76 -16.04 18.73
N THR A 181 -18.92 -15.78 19.38
CA THR A 181 -19.31 -16.43 20.65
C THR A 181 -20.49 -17.34 20.45
#